data_e5a446ded75a78f6976f878b9390e907
#
_entry.id   e5a446ded75a78f6976f878b9390e907
#
_cell.length_a   1.000
_cell.length_b   1.000
_cell.length_c   1.000
_cell.angle_alpha   90.00
_cell.angle_beta   90.00
_cell.angle_gamma   90.00
#
_symmetry.space_group_name_H-M   'P 1'
#
loop_
_entity.id
_entity.type
_entity.pdbx_description
1 polymer ?
#
loop_
_entity_poly.entity_id
_entity_poly.type
_entity_poly.pdbx_seq_one_letter_code
_entity_poly.pdbx_strand_id
1 'polypeptide(L)'
;MVKIIKILSTMTAIILSFSLSAQNDNDYEVPKTIDGHPDLQGVWENNTITPVERPDVFEDKEYLTDGDVEFLTTRLAEIESAGEDALFGEGVLQAIFAGEINSYDPTTGNYDSQWMAPRTIHRRTSQIIDPPTGKFPPRTETAIAAARDLAEHRRLHPADTWEDRPLGERCVSFGAPRLGAGYNSYWQIVQSKETVAIIQEMAHDVRIVPIVPQPHIADNVKLWHGDSRGWWEGNTLVVETTNYSEKSSTSPRTVEKVNIERLTRIGENALRYQLTSSDPGNYTAPYTREIIFDGTSDKIYEYACHEGNYGMTNILSGHRVQERMAASQD
;
A
#
# COMPACT_ATOMS: atom_id res chain seq x y z
N MET A 1 -3.58 -65.24 -52.94
CA MET A 1 -3.47 -65.02 -51.47
C MET A 1 -2.42 -63.96 -51.25
N VAL A 2 -2.82 -62.73 -51.10
CA VAL A 2 -1.93 -61.56 -50.85
C VAL A 2 -2.13 -61.14 -49.40
N LYS A 3 -1.09 -61.24 -48.56
CA LYS A 3 -1.06 -60.83 -47.20
C LYS A 3 -0.80 -59.29 -47.12
N ILE A 4 -1.79 -58.55 -46.62
CA ILE A 4 -1.68 -57.12 -46.32
C ILE A 4 -1.04 -57.00 -44.96
N ILE A 5 0.18 -56.44 -44.91
CA ILE A 5 0.86 -56.07 -43.67
C ILE A 5 0.41 -54.63 -43.30
N LYS A 6 -0.35 -54.49 -42.18
CA LYS A 6 -0.66 -53.22 -41.61
C LYS A 6 0.55 -52.75 -40.81
N ILE A 7 1.18 -51.66 -41.26
CA ILE A 7 2.21 -50.95 -40.51
C ILE A 7 1.45 -49.97 -39.59
N LEU A 8 1.52 -50.24 -38.30
CA LEU A 8 0.99 -49.34 -37.24
C LEU A 8 2.09 -48.32 -36.93
N SER A 9 1.92 -47.10 -37.43
CA SER A 9 2.81 -45.98 -37.08
C SER A 9 2.41 -45.40 -35.75
N THR A 10 3.17 -45.69 -34.70
CA THR A 10 3.06 -45.07 -33.40
C THR A 10 3.74 -43.70 -33.44
N MET A 11 2.93 -42.67 -33.53
CA MET A 11 3.36 -41.29 -33.43
C MET A 11 3.54 -40.96 -31.96
N THR A 12 4.79 -41.04 -31.46
CA THR A 12 5.15 -40.61 -30.10
C THR A 12 5.17 -39.07 -30.06
N ALA A 13 4.14 -38.49 -29.52
CA ALA A 13 4.10 -37.05 -29.24
C ALA A 13 5.09 -36.74 -28.09
N ILE A 14 6.22 -36.14 -28.43
CA ILE A 14 7.15 -35.56 -27.47
C ILE A 14 6.49 -34.28 -26.96
N ILE A 15 5.87 -34.36 -25.79
CA ILE A 15 5.43 -33.19 -25.03
C ILE A 15 6.70 -32.54 -24.45
N LEU A 16 7.25 -31.54 -25.15
CA LEU A 16 8.21 -30.63 -24.56
C LEU A 16 7.48 -29.83 -23.48
N SER A 17 7.64 -30.27 -22.26
CA SER A 17 7.31 -29.45 -21.07
C SER A 17 8.31 -28.31 -21.07
N PHE A 18 7.92 -27.15 -21.58
CA PHE A 18 8.59 -25.90 -21.25
C PHE A 18 8.32 -25.65 -19.75
N SER A 19 9.25 -26.11 -18.94
CA SER A 19 9.37 -25.55 -17.58
C SER A 19 9.73 -24.08 -17.76
N LEU A 20 8.73 -23.19 -17.63
CA LEU A 20 8.99 -21.80 -17.35
C LEU A 20 9.78 -21.83 -16.03
N SER A 21 11.10 -21.69 -16.15
CA SER A 21 11.94 -21.39 -15.00
C SER A 21 11.48 -20.02 -14.53
N ALA A 22 10.54 -20.01 -13.57
CA ALA A 22 10.43 -18.88 -12.68
C ALA A 22 11.86 -18.64 -12.18
N GLN A 23 12.43 -17.52 -12.55
CA GLN A 23 13.73 -17.11 -12.08
C GLN A 23 13.68 -17.26 -10.58
N ASN A 24 14.38 -18.27 -10.04
CA ASN A 24 14.50 -18.48 -8.61
C ASN A 24 15.13 -17.21 -8.05
N ASP A 25 14.30 -16.32 -7.53
CA ASP A 25 14.75 -15.34 -6.58
C ASP A 25 15.27 -16.13 -5.39
N ASN A 26 16.56 -16.25 -5.33
CA ASN A 26 17.39 -16.33 -4.17
C ASN A 26 17.94 -17.67 -3.73
N ASP A 27 19.25 -17.75 -3.87
CA ASP A 27 20.16 -18.43 -2.93
C ASP A 27 20.24 -17.69 -1.56
N TYR A 28 19.32 -16.72 -1.27
CA TYR A 28 19.32 -16.00 0.00
C TYR A 28 18.70 -16.87 1.08
N GLU A 29 19.53 -17.31 2.02
CA GLU A 29 19.06 -18.02 3.20
C GLU A 29 18.50 -17.04 4.23
N VAL A 30 17.19 -17.08 4.42
CA VAL A 30 16.51 -16.22 5.39
C VAL A 30 16.95 -16.57 6.81
N PRO A 31 17.51 -15.62 7.58
CA PRO A 31 17.84 -15.83 8.99
C PRO A 31 16.62 -16.30 9.78
N LYS A 32 16.87 -16.99 10.88
CA LYS A 32 15.79 -17.44 11.77
C LYS A 32 15.93 -16.83 13.15
N THR A 33 14.80 -16.51 13.73
CA THR A 33 14.69 -16.11 15.14
C THR A 33 15.07 -17.28 16.06
N ILE A 34 15.26 -17.01 17.34
CA ILE A 34 15.53 -18.02 18.35
C ILE A 34 14.42 -19.08 18.43
N ASP A 35 13.20 -18.72 18.05
CA ASP A 35 12.02 -19.59 18.02
C ASP A 35 11.90 -20.42 16.72
N GLY A 36 12.86 -20.25 15.79
CA GLY A 36 12.94 -20.99 14.53
C GLY A 36 12.08 -20.43 13.40
N HIS A 37 11.37 -19.33 13.60
CA HIS A 37 10.64 -18.62 12.54
C HIS A 37 11.59 -17.82 11.63
N PRO A 38 11.24 -17.58 10.36
CA PRO A 38 11.96 -16.63 9.53
C PRO A 38 12.06 -15.27 10.22
N ASP A 39 13.25 -14.67 10.22
CA ASP A 39 13.48 -13.39 10.87
C ASP A 39 13.11 -12.22 9.95
N LEU A 40 11.98 -11.61 10.24
CA LEU A 40 11.50 -10.38 9.58
C LEU A 40 11.72 -9.14 10.44
N GLN A 41 12.36 -9.29 11.61
CA GLN A 41 12.59 -8.18 12.54
C GLN A 41 13.45 -7.11 11.90
N GLY A 42 13.22 -5.86 12.28
CA GLY A 42 13.96 -4.71 11.81
C GLY A 42 13.05 -3.54 11.50
N VAL A 43 13.68 -2.50 10.99
CA VAL A 43 13.00 -1.32 10.43
C VAL A 43 13.05 -1.40 8.91
N TRP A 44 11.89 -1.25 8.30
CA TRP A 44 11.66 -1.39 6.87
C TRP A 44 11.01 -0.12 6.33
N GLU A 45 11.57 0.44 5.26
CA GLU A 45 11.08 1.68 4.68
C GLU A 45 10.41 1.46 3.32
N ASN A 46 9.30 2.16 3.08
CA ASN A 46 8.63 2.20 1.79
C ASN A 46 8.88 3.56 1.14
N ASN A 47 9.96 3.67 0.40
CA ASN A 47 10.33 4.90 -0.30
C ASN A 47 10.24 4.76 -1.82
N THR A 48 9.51 3.75 -2.29
CA THR A 48 9.36 3.49 -3.72
C THR A 48 8.66 4.62 -4.45
N ILE A 49 9.16 4.95 -5.65
CA ILE A 49 8.45 5.81 -6.59
C ILE A 49 7.47 5.03 -7.48
N THR A 50 7.41 3.70 -7.35
CA THR A 50 6.49 2.87 -8.14
C THR A 50 5.05 3.26 -7.82
N PRO A 51 4.27 3.73 -8.81
CA PRO A 51 2.89 4.14 -8.59
C PRO A 51 1.99 2.93 -8.25
N VAL A 52 0.86 3.19 -7.61
CA VAL A 52 -0.11 2.12 -7.32
C VAL A 52 -0.63 1.53 -8.61
N GLU A 53 -1.15 2.37 -9.50
CA GLU A 53 -1.59 1.97 -10.83
C GLU A 53 -0.53 2.25 -11.89
N ARG A 54 -0.48 1.42 -12.94
CA ARG A 54 0.43 1.60 -14.05
C ARG A 54 0.06 2.86 -14.83
N PRO A 55 0.96 3.83 -14.97
CA PRO A 55 0.76 5.00 -15.83
C PRO A 55 0.59 4.58 -17.29
N ASP A 56 -0.20 5.32 -18.04
CA ASP A 56 -0.49 5.01 -19.46
C ASP A 56 0.78 5.00 -20.32
N VAL A 57 1.81 5.77 -19.94
CA VAL A 57 3.13 5.75 -20.60
C VAL A 57 3.82 4.37 -20.53
N PHE A 58 3.41 3.52 -19.61
CA PHE A 58 3.92 2.16 -19.43
C PHE A 58 2.86 1.07 -19.71
N GLU A 59 1.79 1.37 -20.43
CA GLU A 59 0.65 0.47 -20.60
C GLU A 59 1.05 -0.97 -20.95
N ASP A 60 2.04 -1.14 -21.81
CA ASP A 60 2.55 -2.44 -22.26
C ASP A 60 3.79 -2.94 -21.51
N LYS A 61 4.27 -2.20 -20.51
CA LYS A 61 5.49 -2.54 -19.78
C LYS A 61 5.19 -2.90 -18.33
N GLU A 62 5.36 -4.13 -17.95
CA GLU A 62 5.29 -4.57 -16.55
C GLU A 62 6.53 -4.16 -15.76
N TYR A 63 7.70 -4.12 -16.41
CA TYR A 63 8.98 -3.79 -15.79
C TYR A 63 9.72 -2.72 -16.57
N LEU A 64 10.43 -1.86 -15.82
CA LEU A 64 11.37 -0.87 -16.33
C LEU A 64 12.59 -1.59 -16.94
N THR A 65 13.06 -1.09 -18.09
CA THR A 65 14.35 -1.47 -18.67
C THR A 65 15.51 -0.81 -17.92
N ASP A 66 16.74 -1.24 -18.17
CA ASP A 66 17.94 -0.60 -17.58
C ASP A 66 18.03 0.87 -18.00
N GLY A 67 17.67 1.19 -19.24
CA GLY A 67 17.63 2.58 -19.73
C GLY A 67 16.55 3.43 -19.03
N ASP A 68 15.38 2.86 -18.73
CA ASP A 68 14.34 3.56 -17.95
C ASP A 68 14.84 3.85 -16.53
N VAL A 69 15.53 2.89 -15.90
CA VAL A 69 16.09 3.05 -14.54
C VAL A 69 17.18 4.12 -14.53
N GLU A 70 18.10 4.12 -15.50
CA GLU A 70 19.16 5.14 -15.64
C GLU A 70 18.56 6.53 -15.82
N PHE A 71 17.57 6.66 -16.71
CA PHE A 71 16.83 7.91 -16.92
C PHE A 71 16.19 8.43 -15.63
N LEU A 72 15.44 7.56 -14.92
CA LEU A 72 14.77 7.93 -13.67
C LEU A 72 15.78 8.33 -12.59
N THR A 73 16.89 7.60 -12.45
CA THR A 73 17.94 7.91 -11.48
C THR A 73 18.52 9.29 -11.73
N THR A 74 18.82 9.62 -13.00
CA THR A 74 19.35 10.92 -13.38
C THR A 74 18.35 12.04 -13.06
N ARG A 75 17.08 11.85 -13.42
CA ARG A 75 16.04 12.86 -13.18
C ARG A 75 15.76 13.08 -11.70
N LEU A 76 15.73 12.02 -10.90
CA LEU A 76 15.58 12.15 -9.44
C LEU A 76 16.72 12.94 -8.82
N ALA A 77 17.96 12.65 -9.22
CA ALA A 77 19.12 13.39 -8.73
C ALA A 77 19.08 14.88 -9.11
N GLU A 78 18.59 15.21 -10.31
CA GLU A 78 18.37 16.60 -10.73
C GLU A 78 17.32 17.31 -9.86
N ILE A 79 16.18 16.65 -9.57
CA ILE A 79 15.11 17.18 -8.72
C ILE A 79 15.63 17.43 -7.30
N GLU A 80 16.32 16.45 -6.73
CA GLU A 80 16.89 16.56 -5.38
C GLU A 80 17.93 17.68 -5.29
N SER A 81 18.79 17.83 -6.32
CA SER A 81 19.81 18.87 -6.35
C SER A 81 19.24 20.28 -6.54
N ALA A 82 18.10 20.41 -7.20
CA ALA A 82 17.42 21.68 -7.37
C ALA A 82 16.77 22.22 -6.09
N GLY A 83 16.65 21.39 -5.05
CA GLY A 83 15.97 21.75 -3.82
C GLY A 83 14.49 22.04 -4.01
N GLU A 84 13.92 21.50 -5.09
CA GLU A 84 12.51 21.63 -5.38
C GLU A 84 11.69 20.81 -4.42
N ASP A 85 10.47 21.26 -4.12
CA ASP A 85 9.57 20.68 -3.15
C ASP A 85 9.27 19.20 -3.41
N ALA A 86 9.03 18.51 -2.34
CA ALA A 86 8.80 17.09 -2.33
C ALA A 86 7.51 16.71 -3.02
N LEU A 87 7.63 16.03 -4.15
CA LEU A 87 6.53 15.31 -4.76
C LEU A 87 6.30 14.00 -3.99
N PHE A 88 5.06 13.72 -3.61
CA PHE A 88 4.71 12.50 -2.90
C PHE A 88 4.26 11.39 -3.87
N GLY A 89 4.76 10.17 -3.61
CA GLY A 89 4.23 8.94 -4.17
C GLY A 89 4.10 8.92 -5.70
N GLU A 90 2.90 8.72 -6.18
CA GLU A 90 2.57 8.54 -7.60
C GLU A 90 2.87 9.75 -8.49
N GLY A 91 2.83 10.95 -7.93
CA GLY A 91 3.12 12.20 -8.64
C GLY A 91 4.54 12.28 -9.17
N VAL A 92 5.50 11.60 -8.54
CA VAL A 92 6.92 11.64 -8.92
C VAL A 92 7.13 11.13 -10.34
N LEU A 93 6.66 9.92 -10.65
CA LEU A 93 6.83 9.35 -11.99
C LEU A 93 6.09 10.17 -13.04
N GLN A 94 4.86 10.57 -12.75
CA GLN A 94 4.08 11.37 -13.67
C GLN A 94 4.76 12.71 -13.97
N ALA A 95 5.28 13.40 -12.96
CA ALA A 95 6.01 14.65 -13.12
C ALA A 95 7.30 14.48 -13.93
N ILE A 96 8.07 13.40 -13.68
CA ILE A 96 9.30 13.10 -14.42
C ILE A 96 9.02 12.91 -15.92
N PHE A 97 7.98 12.15 -16.28
CA PHE A 97 7.66 11.87 -17.69
C PHE A 97 6.90 12.99 -18.38
N ALA A 98 6.11 13.77 -17.65
CA ALA A 98 5.46 14.97 -18.19
C ALA A 98 6.45 16.14 -18.43
N GLY A 99 7.61 16.09 -17.79
CA GLY A 99 8.60 17.17 -17.87
C GLY A 99 8.19 18.43 -17.08
N GLU A 100 7.08 18.38 -16.37
CA GLU A 100 6.54 19.45 -15.54
C GLU A 100 6.65 19.05 -14.07
N ILE A 101 7.70 19.49 -13.42
CA ILE A 101 7.83 19.35 -11.98
C ILE A 101 7.13 20.55 -11.35
N ASN A 102 5.85 20.39 -11.12
CA ASN A 102 5.10 21.39 -10.35
C ASN A 102 5.11 20.91 -8.88
N SER A 103 5.98 21.52 -8.11
CA SER A 103 6.28 21.14 -6.73
C SER A 103 5.17 21.51 -5.74
N TYR A 104 4.21 22.33 -6.13
CA TYR A 104 3.16 22.78 -5.24
C TYR A 104 1.92 21.90 -5.32
N ASP A 105 1.70 21.12 -4.28
CA ASP A 105 0.43 20.43 -4.04
C ASP A 105 -0.42 21.27 -3.06
N PRO A 106 -1.52 21.89 -3.51
CA PRO A 106 -2.37 22.70 -2.63
C PRO A 106 -3.08 21.86 -1.54
N THR A 107 -3.08 20.53 -1.66
CA THR A 107 -3.73 19.64 -0.69
C THR A 107 -2.82 19.25 0.46
N THR A 108 -1.53 19.18 0.24
CA THR A 108 -0.51 18.79 1.23
C THR A 108 0.33 19.96 1.73
N GLY A 109 0.35 21.07 1.01
CA GLY A 109 1.23 22.20 1.26
C GLY A 109 2.67 21.95 0.79
N ASN A 110 3.54 22.92 1.05
CA ASN A 110 4.95 22.79 0.71
C ASN A 110 5.70 22.07 1.84
N TYR A 111 6.23 20.89 1.54
CA TYR A 111 7.21 20.23 2.39
C TYR A 111 8.60 20.49 1.84
N ASP A 112 9.50 20.92 2.69
CA ASP A 112 10.92 21.02 2.35
C ASP A 112 11.45 19.62 2.03
N SER A 113 12.31 19.50 1.02
CA SER A 113 12.93 18.24 0.59
C SER A 113 13.64 17.49 1.72
N GLN A 114 14.13 18.19 2.74
CA GLN A 114 14.75 17.59 3.93
C GLN A 114 13.79 16.69 4.75
N TRP A 115 12.47 16.80 4.56
CA TRP A 115 11.47 15.95 5.23
C TRP A 115 11.17 14.67 4.44
N MET A 116 11.74 14.57 3.24
CA MET A 116 11.51 13.41 2.38
C MET A 116 12.60 12.38 2.57
N ALA A 117 12.18 11.13 2.72
CA ALA A 117 13.11 10.02 2.66
C ALA A 117 13.68 9.86 1.23
N PRO A 118 14.93 9.39 1.08
CA PRO A 118 15.50 9.08 -0.22
C PRO A 118 14.60 8.13 -1.00
N ARG A 119 14.39 8.43 -2.28
CA ARG A 119 13.46 7.65 -3.11
C ARG A 119 14.14 6.41 -3.68
N THR A 120 13.42 5.30 -3.71
CA THR A 120 13.91 4.04 -4.27
C THR A 120 13.21 3.72 -5.59
N ILE A 121 13.99 3.34 -6.60
CA ILE A 121 13.50 2.88 -7.89
C ILE A 121 13.46 1.36 -7.88
N HIS A 122 12.26 0.80 -7.86
CA HIS A 122 12.03 -0.61 -8.14
C HIS A 122 11.61 -0.80 -9.59
N ARG A 123 11.85 -2.00 -10.15
CA ARG A 123 11.66 -2.21 -11.59
C ARG A 123 10.21 -2.32 -12.04
N ARG A 124 9.27 -2.55 -11.14
CA ARG A 124 7.85 -2.60 -11.52
C ARG A 124 7.32 -1.22 -11.89
N THR A 125 6.47 -1.20 -12.93
CA THR A 125 5.79 0.02 -13.38
C THR A 125 4.48 0.28 -12.65
N SER A 126 4.04 -0.67 -11.82
CA SER A 126 2.88 -0.53 -10.93
C SER A 126 3.04 -1.41 -9.71
N GLN A 127 2.45 -1.00 -8.59
CA GLN A 127 2.31 -1.86 -7.41
C GLN A 127 1.21 -2.91 -7.61
N ILE A 128 0.15 -2.60 -8.39
CA ILE A 128 -0.86 -3.59 -8.78
C ILE A 128 -0.21 -4.62 -9.69
N ILE A 129 -0.22 -5.88 -9.25
CA ILE A 129 0.31 -7.03 -10.00
C ILE A 129 -0.78 -8.00 -10.46
N ASP A 130 -1.94 -7.93 -9.81
CA ASP A 130 -3.15 -8.62 -10.23
C ASP A 130 -4.36 -7.67 -10.01
N PRO A 131 -5.12 -7.38 -11.05
CA PRO A 131 -5.01 -7.89 -12.41
C PRO A 131 -3.73 -7.43 -13.16
N PRO A 132 -3.26 -8.20 -14.18
CA PRO A 132 -1.99 -7.91 -14.88
C PRO A 132 -2.00 -6.60 -15.67
N THR A 133 -3.14 -5.97 -15.84
CA THR A 133 -3.26 -4.60 -16.38
C THR A 133 -2.49 -3.57 -15.54
N GLY A 134 -2.18 -3.89 -14.28
CA GLY A 134 -1.58 -2.95 -13.34
C GLY A 134 -2.53 -1.84 -12.89
N LYS A 135 -3.83 -2.01 -13.06
CA LYS A 135 -4.89 -1.08 -12.65
C LYS A 135 -5.83 -1.75 -11.65
N PHE A 136 -6.50 -0.96 -10.83
CA PHE A 136 -7.56 -1.50 -9.98
C PHE A 136 -8.69 -2.12 -10.82
N PRO A 137 -9.36 -3.17 -10.31
CA PRO A 137 -10.62 -3.61 -10.89
C PRO A 137 -11.64 -2.47 -10.91
N PRO A 138 -12.63 -2.50 -11.81
CA PRO A 138 -13.69 -1.51 -11.82
C PRO A 138 -14.38 -1.39 -10.45
N ARG A 139 -14.73 -0.18 -10.08
CA ARG A 139 -15.53 0.07 -8.87
C ARG A 139 -16.96 -0.39 -9.10
N THR A 140 -17.61 -0.87 -8.04
CA THR A 140 -19.04 -1.18 -8.09
C THR A 140 -19.88 0.09 -8.26
N GLU A 141 -21.03 -0.02 -8.89
CA GLU A 141 -21.97 1.12 -9.05
C GLU A 141 -22.35 1.72 -7.69
N THR A 142 -22.54 0.85 -6.69
CA THR A 142 -22.85 1.28 -5.32
C THR A 142 -21.71 2.05 -4.68
N ALA A 143 -20.45 1.69 -4.94
CA ALA A 143 -19.28 2.41 -4.45
C ALA A 143 -19.12 3.77 -5.15
N ILE A 144 -19.43 3.84 -6.46
CA ILE A 144 -19.40 5.09 -7.22
C ILE A 144 -20.48 6.05 -6.68
N ALA A 145 -21.70 5.56 -6.46
CA ALA A 145 -22.79 6.36 -5.88
C ALA A 145 -22.42 6.87 -4.48
N ALA A 146 -21.95 5.99 -3.59
CA ALA A 146 -21.54 6.35 -2.24
C ALA A 146 -20.39 7.37 -2.21
N ALA A 147 -19.45 7.27 -3.13
CA ALA A 147 -18.36 8.25 -3.25
C ALA A 147 -18.87 9.64 -3.67
N ARG A 148 -19.81 9.69 -4.60
CA ARG A 148 -20.46 10.94 -5.01
C ARG A 148 -21.24 11.56 -3.86
N ASP A 149 -22.03 10.78 -3.14
CA ASP A 149 -22.82 11.25 -2.00
C ASP A 149 -21.92 11.78 -0.88
N LEU A 150 -20.79 11.10 -0.62
CA LEU A 150 -19.78 11.56 0.34
C LEU A 150 -19.10 12.86 -0.12
N ALA A 151 -18.80 12.99 -1.42
CA ALA A 151 -18.21 14.22 -1.96
C ALA A 151 -19.18 15.41 -1.82
N GLU A 152 -20.48 15.19 -2.09
CA GLU A 152 -21.50 16.20 -1.91
C GLU A 152 -21.72 16.55 -0.44
N HIS A 153 -21.75 15.56 0.45
CA HIS A 153 -21.79 15.80 1.90
C HIS A 153 -20.63 16.70 2.35
N ARG A 154 -19.39 16.36 1.97
CA ARG A 154 -18.21 17.16 2.32
C ARG A 154 -18.23 18.58 1.75
N ARG A 155 -18.83 18.76 0.59
CA ARG A 155 -19.01 20.07 -0.03
C ARG A 155 -20.00 20.95 0.76
N LEU A 156 -21.09 20.36 1.25
CA LEU A 156 -22.15 21.06 1.99
C LEU A 156 -21.82 21.21 3.48
N HIS A 157 -21.10 20.23 4.03
CA HIS A 157 -20.79 20.10 5.45
C HIS A 157 -19.26 19.96 5.64
N PRO A 158 -18.47 20.98 5.28
CA PRO A 158 -17.00 20.85 5.29
C PRO A 158 -16.41 20.75 6.70
N ALA A 159 -17.10 21.26 7.72
CA ALA A 159 -16.63 21.27 9.11
C ALA A 159 -17.76 21.59 10.10
N ASP A 160 -18.96 21.05 9.92
CA ASP A 160 -20.06 21.22 10.88
C ASP A 160 -19.69 20.61 12.23
N THR A 161 -19.05 19.43 12.16
CA THR A 161 -18.51 18.73 13.33
C THR A 161 -17.11 18.19 13.01
N TRP A 162 -16.45 17.68 14.04
CA TRP A 162 -15.16 16.99 13.86
C TRP A 162 -15.29 15.69 13.06
N GLU A 163 -16.49 15.08 12.97
CA GLU A 163 -16.72 13.86 12.19
C GLU A 163 -16.70 14.11 10.68
N ASP A 164 -16.91 15.34 10.23
CA ASP A 164 -16.83 15.72 8.81
C ASP A 164 -15.39 15.82 8.31
N ARG A 165 -14.41 15.80 9.23
CA ARG A 165 -12.99 15.87 8.90
C ARG A 165 -12.36 14.49 8.73
N PRO A 166 -11.37 14.36 7.81
CA PRO A 166 -10.64 13.10 7.62
C PRO A 166 -10.02 12.55 8.89
N LEU A 167 -9.89 11.23 8.97
CA LEU A 167 -9.32 10.54 10.13
C LEU A 167 -7.90 11.01 10.47
N GLY A 168 -7.07 11.30 9.46
CA GLY A 168 -5.72 11.82 9.66
C GLY A 168 -5.69 13.18 10.31
N GLU A 169 -6.56 14.12 9.91
CA GLU A 169 -6.68 15.42 10.55
C GLU A 169 -7.15 15.33 12.01
N ARG A 170 -7.91 14.29 12.31
CA ARG A 170 -8.42 13.97 13.65
C ARG A 170 -7.43 13.19 14.50
N CYS A 171 -6.26 12.86 13.96
CA CYS A 171 -5.26 12.01 14.61
C CYS A 171 -5.81 10.63 15.04
N VAL A 172 -6.75 10.05 14.29
CA VAL A 172 -7.34 8.73 14.60
C VAL A 172 -6.55 7.62 13.96
N SER A 173 -6.31 7.72 12.65
CA SER A 173 -5.55 6.73 11.86
C SER A 173 -5.32 7.23 10.45
N PHE A 174 -4.26 6.70 9.80
CA PHE A 174 -4.02 6.84 8.37
C PHE A 174 -4.27 5.52 7.61
N GLY A 175 -4.94 4.58 8.27
CA GLY A 175 -5.23 3.24 7.74
C GLY A 175 -4.20 2.18 8.14
N ALA A 176 -4.64 0.92 8.11
CA ALA A 176 -3.79 -0.25 8.35
C ALA A 176 -4.18 -1.38 7.40
N PRO A 177 -3.20 -1.87 6.57
CA PRO A 177 -1.83 -1.37 6.44
C PRO A 177 -1.78 0.00 5.75
N ARG A 178 -0.91 0.90 6.22
CA ARG A 178 -0.59 2.13 5.51
C ARG A 178 0.54 1.85 4.52
N LEU A 179 0.27 2.05 3.25
CA LEU A 179 1.20 1.73 2.15
C LEU A 179 1.66 2.97 1.37
N GLY A 180 1.47 4.16 1.94
CA GLY A 180 2.02 5.39 1.36
C GLY A 180 3.53 5.42 1.46
N ALA A 181 4.21 6.02 0.47
CA ALA A 181 5.65 6.11 0.39
C ALA A 181 6.15 7.54 0.69
N GLY A 182 7.40 7.64 1.10
CA GLY A 182 8.19 8.90 1.09
C GLY A 182 8.08 9.78 2.33
N TYR A 183 7.08 9.61 3.19
CA TYR A 183 6.90 10.39 4.42
C TYR A 183 6.32 9.55 5.53
N ASN A 184 7.01 9.43 6.67
CA ASN A 184 6.66 8.53 7.78
C ASN A 184 6.21 7.15 7.29
N SER A 185 6.98 6.58 6.36
CA SER A 185 6.66 5.34 5.65
C SER A 185 7.42 4.13 6.19
N TYR A 186 7.93 4.25 7.40
CA TYR A 186 8.70 3.22 8.08
C TYR A 186 7.78 2.27 8.84
N TRP A 187 8.15 0.98 8.77
CA TRP A 187 7.55 -0.07 9.58
C TRP A 187 8.63 -0.69 10.46
N GLN A 188 8.34 -0.88 11.73
CA GLN A 188 9.13 -1.75 12.58
C GLN A 188 8.40 -3.07 12.81
N ILE A 189 9.08 -4.17 12.52
CA ILE A 189 8.57 -5.52 12.79
C ILE A 189 9.30 -6.08 13.99
N VAL A 190 8.52 -6.54 14.98
CA VAL A 190 9.01 -7.22 16.19
C VAL A 190 8.33 -8.57 16.29
N GLN A 191 9.11 -9.61 16.54
CA GLN A 191 8.61 -10.99 16.60
C GLN A 191 8.82 -11.62 17.97
N SER A 192 7.84 -12.38 18.37
CA SER A 192 7.95 -13.36 19.43
C SER A 192 7.50 -14.73 18.90
N LYS A 193 7.55 -15.75 19.75
CA LYS A 193 7.13 -17.10 19.37
C LYS A 193 5.69 -17.19 18.86
N GLU A 194 4.79 -16.38 19.41
CA GLU A 194 3.34 -16.51 19.18
C GLU A 194 2.71 -15.24 18.62
N THR A 195 3.52 -14.20 18.38
CA THR A 195 2.99 -12.89 17.99
C THR A 195 4.00 -12.13 17.14
N VAL A 196 3.49 -11.46 16.12
CA VAL A 196 4.23 -10.43 15.38
C VAL A 196 3.56 -9.08 15.63
N ALA A 197 4.33 -8.07 16.03
CA ALA A 197 3.89 -6.69 16.09
C ALA A 197 4.42 -5.93 14.87
N ILE A 198 3.53 -5.26 14.15
CA ILE A 198 3.86 -4.39 13.02
C ILE A 198 3.51 -2.96 13.43
N ILE A 199 4.55 -2.16 13.66
CA ILE A 199 4.46 -0.77 14.09
C ILE A 199 4.64 0.10 12.86
N GLN A 200 3.67 0.92 12.53
CA GLN A 200 3.73 1.92 11.46
C GLN A 200 4.11 3.26 12.07
N GLU A 201 5.11 3.95 11.52
CA GLU A 201 5.55 5.25 12.04
C GLU A 201 4.43 6.29 11.96
N MET A 202 3.76 6.39 10.81
CA MET A 202 2.63 7.29 10.64
C MET A 202 1.53 6.98 11.65
N ALA A 203 1.17 7.95 12.47
CA ALA A 203 0.24 7.85 13.59
C ALA A 203 0.64 6.82 14.68
N HIS A 204 1.86 6.28 14.64
CA HIS A 204 2.39 5.19 15.48
C HIS A 204 1.38 4.05 15.72
N ASP A 205 0.61 3.72 14.68
CA ASP A 205 -0.36 2.63 14.71
C ASP A 205 0.35 1.27 14.86
N VAL A 206 -0.07 0.48 15.82
CA VAL A 206 0.49 -0.85 16.07
C VAL A 206 -0.55 -1.92 15.81
N ARG A 207 -0.20 -2.89 14.94
CA ARG A 207 -0.99 -4.10 14.74
C ARG A 207 -0.32 -5.27 15.44
N ILE A 208 -1.06 -5.90 16.32
CA ILE A 208 -0.67 -7.14 16.99
C ILE A 208 -1.27 -8.31 16.20
N VAL A 209 -0.41 -9.15 15.65
CA VAL A 209 -0.80 -10.31 14.84
C VAL A 209 -0.46 -11.58 15.61
N PRO A 210 -1.44 -12.24 16.25
CA PRO A 210 -1.27 -13.56 16.80
C PRO A 210 -0.96 -14.57 15.68
N ILE A 211 0.08 -15.40 15.89
CA ILE A 211 0.48 -16.48 14.96
C ILE A 211 0.18 -17.86 15.52
N VAL A 212 -0.72 -17.91 16.47
CA VAL A 212 -1.27 -19.17 17.03
C VAL A 212 -2.62 -19.47 16.38
N PRO A 213 -2.96 -20.74 16.16
CA PRO A 213 -4.26 -21.13 15.60
C PRO A 213 -5.41 -20.67 16.52
N GLN A 214 -6.12 -19.65 16.11
CA GLN A 214 -7.32 -19.17 16.78
C GLN A 214 -8.26 -18.50 15.77
N PRO A 215 -9.58 -18.61 15.96
CA PRO A 215 -10.55 -17.97 15.08
C PRO A 215 -10.47 -16.44 15.20
N HIS A 216 -11.00 -15.75 14.20
CA HIS A 216 -11.29 -14.33 14.29
C HIS A 216 -12.32 -14.05 15.39
N ILE A 217 -12.36 -12.82 15.87
CA ILE A 217 -13.42 -12.33 16.76
C ILE A 217 -14.79 -12.41 16.07
N ALA A 218 -15.85 -12.38 16.85
CA ALA A 218 -17.19 -12.46 16.29
C ALA A 218 -17.46 -11.33 15.25
N ASP A 219 -18.19 -11.65 14.18
CA ASP A 219 -18.42 -10.76 13.04
C ASP A 219 -19.09 -9.43 13.38
N ASN A 220 -19.83 -9.37 14.48
CA ASN A 220 -20.46 -8.15 14.97
C ASN A 220 -19.51 -7.21 15.72
N VAL A 221 -18.28 -7.63 16.01
CA VAL A 221 -17.23 -6.79 16.60
C VAL A 221 -16.37 -6.22 15.50
N LYS A 222 -16.34 -4.91 15.36
CA LYS A 222 -15.60 -4.20 14.30
C LYS A 222 -14.54 -3.32 14.91
N LEU A 223 -13.32 -3.38 14.35
CA LEU A 223 -12.14 -2.68 14.84
C LEU A 223 -11.62 -1.70 13.79
N TRP A 224 -10.94 -0.64 14.24
CA TRP A 224 -10.34 0.37 13.35
C TRP A 224 -9.37 -0.24 12.32
N HIS A 225 -8.51 -1.15 12.76
CA HIS A 225 -7.51 -1.80 11.92
C HIS A 225 -7.88 -3.24 11.56
N GLY A 226 -9.13 -3.64 11.85
CA GLY A 226 -9.58 -5.02 11.68
C GLY A 226 -8.99 -5.95 12.74
N ASP A 227 -9.33 -7.23 12.63
CA ASP A 227 -8.83 -8.32 13.44
C ASP A 227 -7.86 -9.15 12.60
N SER A 228 -6.59 -9.22 12.99
CA SER A 228 -5.53 -9.89 12.24
C SER A 228 -5.21 -11.25 12.85
N ARG A 229 -4.96 -12.24 11.98
CA ARG A 229 -4.45 -13.58 12.32
C ARG A 229 -3.32 -13.93 11.37
N GLY A 230 -2.23 -14.49 11.90
CA GLY A 230 -1.06 -14.83 11.11
C GLY A 230 -0.68 -16.31 11.21
N TRP A 231 -0.01 -16.78 10.16
CA TRP A 231 0.64 -18.09 10.12
C TRP A 231 1.84 -18.07 9.18
N TRP A 232 2.69 -19.08 9.29
CA TRP A 232 3.86 -19.22 8.44
C TRP A 232 3.61 -20.19 7.29
N GLU A 233 3.95 -19.77 6.07
CA GLU A 233 4.04 -20.61 4.89
C GLU A 233 5.50 -20.60 4.39
N GLY A 234 6.29 -21.57 4.82
CA GLY A 234 7.73 -21.60 4.56
C GLY A 234 8.42 -20.36 5.14
N ASN A 235 9.01 -19.51 4.29
CA ASN A 235 9.67 -18.27 4.70
C ASN A 235 8.75 -17.04 4.67
N THR A 236 7.46 -17.21 4.45
CA THR A 236 6.48 -16.13 4.33
C THR A 236 5.58 -16.09 5.56
N LEU A 237 5.50 -14.93 6.20
CA LEU A 237 4.42 -14.63 7.14
C LEU A 237 3.18 -14.25 6.33
N VAL A 238 2.11 -14.98 6.53
CA VAL A 238 0.78 -14.67 5.97
C VAL A 238 -0.08 -14.07 7.07
N VAL A 239 -0.75 -12.98 6.78
CA VAL A 239 -1.65 -12.29 7.72
C VAL A 239 -3.00 -12.09 7.06
N GLU A 240 -4.04 -12.70 7.63
CA GLU A 240 -5.43 -12.41 7.26
C GLU A 240 -5.98 -11.36 8.21
N THR A 241 -6.66 -10.34 7.64
CA THR A 241 -7.32 -9.30 8.42
C THR A 241 -8.75 -9.10 7.93
N THR A 242 -9.69 -9.21 8.87
CA THR A 242 -11.14 -9.05 8.67
C THR A 242 -11.71 -8.06 9.67
N ASN A 243 -13.02 -8.00 9.84
CA ASN A 243 -13.71 -7.25 10.88
C ASN A 243 -13.38 -5.75 10.94
N TYR A 244 -13.18 -5.13 9.78
CA TYR A 244 -12.97 -3.68 9.69
C TYR A 244 -14.22 -2.89 10.07
N SER A 245 -14.04 -1.78 10.77
CA SER A 245 -15.10 -0.81 11.03
C SER A 245 -15.41 -0.01 9.77
N GLU A 246 -16.67 0.29 9.51
CA GLU A 246 -17.09 1.23 8.47
C GLU A 246 -16.44 2.61 8.63
N LYS A 247 -16.12 3.00 9.84
CA LYS A 247 -15.47 4.27 10.18
C LYS A 247 -13.97 4.27 9.91
N SER A 248 -13.34 3.11 9.64
CA SER A 248 -11.90 2.98 9.42
C SER A 248 -11.44 3.40 8.02
N SER A 249 -12.37 3.75 7.14
CA SER A 249 -12.09 4.09 5.75
C SER A 249 -12.89 5.30 5.30
N THR A 250 -12.37 5.99 4.28
CA THR A 250 -13.11 7.01 3.55
C THR A 250 -14.19 6.43 2.65
N SER A 251 -14.19 5.11 2.47
CA SER A 251 -15.19 4.38 1.69
C SER A 251 -16.18 3.70 2.63
N PRO A 252 -17.48 3.96 2.51
CA PRO A 252 -18.48 3.53 3.50
C PRO A 252 -18.83 2.03 3.43
N ARG A 253 -18.05 1.17 2.77
CA ARG A 253 -18.42 -0.24 2.52
C ARG A 253 -17.28 -1.23 2.71
N THR A 254 -16.44 -1.02 3.70
CA THR A 254 -15.29 -1.89 3.96
C THR A 254 -15.54 -3.00 4.97
N VAL A 255 -16.77 -3.17 5.47
CA VAL A 255 -17.10 -4.19 6.49
C VAL A 255 -16.92 -5.62 6.02
N GLU A 256 -17.06 -5.88 4.72
CA GLU A 256 -16.84 -7.20 4.11
C GLU A 256 -15.42 -7.35 3.56
N LYS A 257 -14.58 -6.37 3.81
CA LYS A 257 -13.19 -6.38 3.33
C LYS A 257 -12.39 -7.46 4.04
N VAL A 258 -11.67 -8.23 3.24
CA VAL A 258 -10.66 -9.18 3.68
C VAL A 258 -9.33 -8.81 3.03
N ASN A 259 -8.31 -8.65 3.84
CA ASN A 259 -6.94 -8.47 3.39
C ASN A 259 -6.12 -9.72 3.70
N ILE A 260 -5.39 -10.23 2.71
CA ILE A 260 -4.34 -11.24 2.89
C ILE A 260 -3.02 -10.57 2.58
N GLU A 261 -2.18 -10.44 3.60
CA GLU A 261 -0.84 -9.87 3.49
C GLU A 261 0.18 -11.00 3.50
N ARG A 262 1.23 -10.88 2.70
CA ARG A 262 2.33 -11.85 2.62
C ARG A 262 3.65 -11.10 2.74
N LEU A 263 4.40 -11.38 3.80
CA LEU A 263 5.67 -10.75 4.08
C LEU A 263 6.77 -11.80 3.93
N THR A 264 7.68 -11.58 2.99
CA THR A 264 8.78 -12.51 2.71
C THR A 264 10.09 -11.74 2.64
N ARG A 265 11.04 -12.04 3.51
CA ARG A 265 12.38 -11.48 3.40
C ARG A 265 13.09 -12.11 2.21
N ILE A 266 13.46 -11.32 1.22
CA ILE A 266 14.05 -11.76 -0.05
C ILE A 266 15.52 -11.38 -0.21
N GLY A 267 16.08 -10.68 0.77
CA GLY A 267 17.47 -10.27 0.83
C GLY A 267 17.82 -9.76 2.23
N GLU A 268 19.09 -9.43 2.44
CA GLU A 268 19.55 -8.88 3.72
C GLU A 268 18.76 -7.62 4.09
N ASN A 269 18.55 -6.74 3.11
CA ASN A 269 17.86 -5.47 3.25
C ASN A 269 16.64 -5.37 2.32
N ALA A 270 15.94 -6.47 2.03
CA ALA A 270 14.78 -6.45 1.17
C ALA A 270 13.66 -7.34 1.71
N LEU A 271 12.50 -6.73 1.94
CA LEU A 271 11.26 -7.39 2.36
C LEU A 271 10.20 -7.22 1.26
N ARG A 272 9.83 -8.32 0.63
CA ARG A 272 8.69 -8.35 -0.28
C ARG A 272 7.40 -8.35 0.53
N TYR A 273 6.57 -7.37 0.28
CA TYR A 273 5.23 -7.27 0.82
C TYR A 273 4.21 -7.37 -0.30
N GLN A 274 3.28 -8.30 -0.17
CA GLN A 274 2.15 -8.45 -1.08
C GLN A 274 0.84 -8.33 -0.30
N LEU A 275 -0.10 -7.56 -0.82
CA LEU A 275 -1.44 -7.38 -0.26
C LEU A 275 -2.48 -7.79 -1.29
N THR A 276 -3.18 -8.89 -1.05
CA THR A 276 -4.40 -9.23 -1.78
C THR A 276 -5.61 -8.71 -1.00
N SER A 277 -6.36 -7.82 -1.62
CA SER A 277 -7.55 -7.22 -1.01
C SER A 277 -8.80 -7.68 -1.75
N SER A 278 -9.73 -8.29 -1.02
CA SER A 278 -11.09 -8.58 -1.46
C SER A 278 -12.02 -7.57 -0.76
N ASP A 279 -12.60 -6.66 -1.53
CA ASP A 279 -13.51 -5.62 -1.04
C ASP A 279 -14.71 -5.51 -1.97
N PRO A 280 -15.67 -6.47 -1.90
CA PRO A 280 -16.79 -6.56 -2.84
C PRO A 280 -17.76 -5.37 -2.74
N GLY A 281 -17.69 -4.62 -1.66
CA GLY A 281 -18.43 -3.36 -1.52
C GLY A 281 -17.88 -2.26 -2.43
N ASN A 282 -16.59 -2.28 -2.73
CA ASN A 282 -15.91 -1.23 -3.48
C ASN A 282 -15.49 -1.65 -4.89
N TYR A 283 -15.07 -2.91 -5.10
CA TYR A 283 -14.50 -3.38 -6.36
C TYR A 283 -15.22 -4.62 -6.87
N THR A 284 -15.26 -4.77 -8.18
CA THR A 284 -15.92 -5.91 -8.84
C THR A 284 -15.13 -7.21 -8.74
N ALA A 285 -13.84 -7.15 -8.39
CA ALA A 285 -12.97 -8.29 -8.19
C ALA A 285 -11.88 -7.97 -7.15
N PRO A 286 -11.25 -8.97 -6.53
CA PRO A 286 -10.04 -8.77 -5.73
C PRO A 286 -8.88 -8.21 -6.56
N TYR A 287 -7.90 -7.61 -5.88
CA TYR A 287 -6.64 -7.17 -6.50
C TYR A 287 -5.46 -7.48 -5.60
N THR A 288 -4.28 -7.57 -6.17
CA THR A 288 -3.02 -7.75 -5.43
C THR A 288 -2.05 -6.63 -5.72
N ARG A 289 -1.49 -6.04 -4.67
CA ARG A 289 -0.38 -5.08 -4.72
C ARG A 289 0.90 -5.75 -4.24
N GLU A 290 2.03 -5.36 -4.83
CA GLU A 290 3.36 -5.74 -4.36
C GLU A 290 4.22 -4.50 -4.13
N ILE A 291 4.92 -4.48 -3.02
CA ILE A 291 5.88 -3.45 -2.64
C ILE A 291 7.13 -4.15 -2.11
N ILE A 292 8.29 -3.66 -2.51
CA ILE A 292 9.54 -4.03 -1.86
C ILE A 292 9.85 -2.95 -0.83
N PHE A 293 9.99 -3.35 0.42
CA PHE A 293 10.48 -2.48 1.48
C PHE A 293 11.99 -2.67 1.61
N ASP A 294 12.70 -1.58 1.78
CA ASP A 294 14.14 -1.60 1.99
C ASP A 294 14.43 -1.62 3.50
N GLY A 295 15.41 -2.43 3.92
CA GLY A 295 15.86 -2.48 5.31
C GLY A 295 16.74 -1.28 5.62
N THR A 296 16.55 -0.67 6.79
CA THR A 296 17.32 0.46 7.25
C THR A 296 17.81 0.29 8.69
N SER A 297 18.88 0.98 9.03
CA SER A 297 19.37 1.13 10.42
C SER A 297 18.75 2.31 11.15
N ASP A 298 17.92 3.11 10.46
CA ASP A 298 17.25 4.25 11.05
C ASP A 298 16.23 3.80 12.09
N LYS A 299 15.82 4.73 12.93
CA LYS A 299 14.84 4.49 13.99
C LYS A 299 13.51 5.07 13.58
N ILE A 300 12.43 4.43 14.01
CA ILE A 300 11.11 5.04 14.00
C ILE A 300 11.04 6.11 15.07
N TYR A 301 10.45 7.23 14.72
CA TYR A 301 10.18 8.31 15.65
C TYR A 301 8.71 8.35 16.04
N GLU A 302 8.41 8.97 17.17
CA GLU A 302 7.04 9.22 17.56
C GLU A 302 6.37 10.20 16.58
N TYR A 303 5.25 9.82 16.05
CA TYR A 303 4.36 10.71 15.31
C TYR A 303 3.36 11.33 16.27
N ALA A 304 3.75 12.44 16.89
CA ALA A 304 3.01 13.13 17.95
C ALA A 304 1.84 13.97 17.36
N CYS A 305 0.88 13.31 16.73
CA CYS A 305 -0.21 13.95 15.99
C CYS A 305 -1.13 14.82 16.88
N HIS A 306 -1.35 14.41 18.13
CA HIS A 306 -2.24 15.13 19.04
C HIS A 306 -1.60 16.37 19.64
N GLU A 307 -0.28 16.33 19.87
CA GLU A 307 0.46 17.43 20.47
C GLU A 307 0.52 18.62 19.51
N GLY A 308 -0.08 19.72 19.91
CA GLY A 308 -0.12 20.92 19.08
C GLY A 308 -1.08 20.84 17.88
N ASN A 309 -2.02 19.89 17.84
CA ASN A 309 -3.05 19.86 16.80
C ASN A 309 -4.09 20.99 17.01
N TYR A 310 -3.64 22.22 16.81
CA TYR A 310 -4.53 23.38 16.79
C TYR A 310 -5.35 23.46 15.48
N GLY A 311 -4.99 22.70 14.46
CA GLY A 311 -5.66 22.68 13.17
C GLY A 311 -7.14 22.34 13.29
N MET A 312 -7.48 21.28 14.03
CA MET A 312 -8.88 20.87 14.24
C MET A 312 -9.72 21.98 14.87
N THR A 313 -9.24 22.57 15.98
CA THR A 313 -9.93 23.69 16.64
C THR A 313 -10.10 24.90 15.73
N ASN A 314 -9.05 25.23 14.95
CA ASN A 314 -9.07 26.38 14.06
C ASN A 314 -10.00 26.15 12.85
N ILE A 315 -10.02 24.96 12.27
CA ILE A 315 -10.93 24.60 11.17
C ILE A 315 -12.38 24.74 11.63
N LEU A 316 -12.74 24.13 12.76
CA LEU A 316 -14.11 24.15 13.25
C LEU A 316 -14.55 25.58 13.67
N SER A 317 -13.70 26.34 14.33
CA SER A 317 -14.01 27.71 14.73
C SER A 317 -14.09 28.65 13.54
N GLY A 318 -13.20 28.49 12.55
CA GLY A 318 -13.24 29.25 11.30
C GLY A 318 -14.54 29.02 10.54
N HIS A 319 -15.00 27.77 10.46
CA HIS A 319 -16.27 27.44 9.82
C HIS A 319 -17.45 28.10 10.53
N ARG A 320 -17.49 28.13 11.88
CA ARG A 320 -18.51 28.86 12.65
C ARG A 320 -18.50 30.37 12.36
N VAL A 321 -17.33 30.95 12.05
CA VAL A 321 -17.25 32.36 11.63
C VAL A 321 -17.89 32.55 10.27
N GLN A 322 -17.57 31.69 9.32
CA GLN A 322 -18.14 31.75 7.95
C GLN A 322 -19.67 31.64 7.96
N GLU A 323 -20.23 30.72 8.73
CA GLU A 323 -21.69 30.57 8.89
C GLU A 323 -22.34 31.85 9.45
N ARG A 324 -21.74 32.48 10.48
CA ARG A 324 -22.26 33.73 11.00
C ARG A 324 -22.20 34.87 10.00
N MET A 325 -21.14 34.92 9.20
CA MET A 325 -21.01 35.93 8.15
C MET A 325 -22.05 35.72 7.04
N ALA A 326 -22.29 34.49 6.64
CA ALA A 326 -23.34 34.18 5.65
C ALA A 326 -24.73 34.57 6.18
N ALA A 327 -25.08 34.17 7.40
CA ALA A 327 -26.36 34.52 8.03
C ALA A 327 -26.58 36.02 8.26
N SER A 328 -25.53 36.85 8.22
CA SER A 328 -25.63 38.31 8.38
C SER A 328 -25.82 39.05 7.05
N GLN A 329 -25.75 38.33 5.91
CA GLN A 329 -25.95 38.89 4.58
C GLN A 329 -27.35 38.64 4.00
N ASP A 330 -28.12 37.75 4.64
CA ASP A 330 -29.53 37.50 4.41
C ASP A 330 -30.41 38.40 5.32
#